data_f377659b4e3615ac6196c51e5ba49d1e
#
_entry.id   f377659b4e3615ac6196c51e5ba49d1e
#
_cell.length_a   1.000
_cell.length_b   1.000
_cell.length_c   1.000
_cell.angle_alpha   90.00
_cell.angle_beta   90.00
_cell.angle_gamma   90.00
#
_symmetry.space_group_name_H-M   'P 1'
#
loop_
_entity.id
_entity.type
_entity.pdbx_description
1 polymer ?
#
loop_
_entity_poly.entity_id
_entity_poly.type
_entity_poly.pdbx_seq_one_letter_code
_entity_poly.pdbx_strand_id
1 'polypeptide(L)'
;GRSEESYMKYGGYLPIYEKENAFQFVDDYDQIGIIDADIYIRPDAPNIFDEFSDDAAFGAVVERDMPIEEWYEKKIVNYSYMQYERLHDFGGINFDPNELGYEFCNMGMILLNCQNFKPYLQGQTPKEFLMRSEFKDFVDGVGTWKWSTDQTLLNFFIKKYRVPLQKMHWKWNGLFTANNKIDECHFIHFFLKDKLPNGGENVDELMEIVK
;
A
#
# COMPACT_ATOMS: atom_id res chain seq x y z
N GLY A 1 9.25 -5.34 21.82
CA GLY A 1 9.29 -4.94 20.41
C GLY A 1 8.17 -3.96 20.07
N ARG A 2 8.11 -3.45 18.85
CA ARG A 2 7.12 -2.44 18.42
C ARG A 2 5.68 -2.93 18.55
N SER A 3 5.41 -4.20 18.26
CA SER A 3 4.07 -4.77 18.44
C SER A 3 3.67 -4.83 19.90
N GLU A 4 4.58 -5.16 20.81
CA GLU A 4 4.33 -5.15 22.27
C GLU A 4 4.02 -3.74 22.78
N GLU A 5 4.81 -2.75 22.37
CA GLU A 5 4.55 -1.34 22.68
C GLU A 5 3.21 -0.87 22.13
N SER A 6 2.85 -1.29 20.92
CA SER A 6 1.58 -1.02 20.29
C SER A 6 0.40 -1.61 21.07
N TYR A 7 0.53 -2.88 21.50
CA TYR A 7 -0.50 -3.52 22.33
C TYR A 7 -0.70 -2.82 23.67
N MET A 8 0.37 -2.34 24.30
CA MET A 8 0.26 -1.56 25.54
C MET A 8 -0.43 -0.20 25.32
N LYS A 9 -0.18 0.44 24.18
CA LYS A 9 -0.70 1.77 23.89
C LYS A 9 -2.09 1.78 23.28
N TYR A 10 -2.38 0.83 22.38
CA TYR A 10 -3.59 0.83 21.55
C TYR A 10 -4.48 -0.40 21.77
N GLY A 11 -4.06 -1.37 22.57
CA GLY A 11 -4.74 -2.65 22.74
C GLY A 11 -4.68 -3.57 21.50
N GLY A 12 -3.81 -3.25 20.54
CA GLY A 12 -3.68 -3.98 19.29
C GLY A 12 -2.39 -3.64 18.55
N TYR A 13 -2.31 -4.01 17.27
CA TYR A 13 -1.21 -3.62 16.39
C TYR A 13 -1.20 -2.10 16.14
N LEU A 14 -0.11 -1.61 15.53
CA LEU A 14 -0.07 -0.20 15.10
C LEU A 14 -1.26 0.09 14.17
N PRO A 15 -1.84 1.31 14.23
CA PRO A 15 -2.96 1.71 13.40
C PRO A 15 -2.74 1.52 11.89
N ILE A 16 -1.49 1.53 11.42
CA ILE A 16 -1.14 1.28 10.02
C ILE A 16 -1.50 -0.14 9.54
N TYR A 17 -1.78 -1.09 10.45
CA TYR A 17 -2.21 -2.45 10.14
C TYR A 17 -3.74 -2.62 10.27
N GLU A 18 -4.50 -1.55 10.44
CA GLU A 18 -5.96 -1.62 10.52
C GLU A 18 -6.61 -1.91 9.15
N LYS A 19 -5.92 -1.67 8.05
CA LYS A 19 -6.38 -2.01 6.69
C LYS A 19 -6.65 -3.51 6.52
N GLU A 20 -5.83 -4.35 7.11
CA GLU A 20 -5.97 -5.80 7.04
C GLU A 20 -7.27 -6.30 7.70
N ASN A 21 -7.91 -5.49 8.56
CA ASN A 21 -9.22 -5.81 9.11
C ASN A 21 -10.30 -5.97 8.02
N ALA A 22 -10.12 -5.34 6.85
CA ALA A 22 -11.01 -5.53 5.71
C ALA A 22 -11.02 -6.98 5.18
N PHE A 23 -9.99 -7.76 5.45
CA PHE A 23 -9.92 -9.16 5.02
C PHE A 23 -10.97 -10.06 5.69
N GLN A 24 -11.58 -9.63 6.80
CA GLN A 24 -12.69 -10.34 7.43
C GLN A 24 -13.94 -10.38 6.56
N PHE A 25 -14.07 -9.49 5.59
CA PHE A 25 -15.24 -9.33 4.74
C PHE A 25 -15.14 -10.07 3.40
N VAL A 26 -14.09 -10.89 3.18
CA VAL A 26 -13.91 -11.60 1.89
C VAL A 26 -15.00 -12.66 1.61
N ASP A 27 -15.80 -13.01 2.60
CA ASP A 27 -16.94 -13.90 2.45
C ASP A 27 -18.27 -13.16 2.21
N ASP A 28 -18.29 -11.84 2.42
CA ASP A 28 -19.49 -11.03 2.36
C ASP A 28 -19.62 -10.27 1.03
N TYR A 29 -18.51 -10.07 0.30
CA TYR A 29 -18.45 -9.28 -0.92
C TYR A 29 -17.67 -9.99 -2.03
N ASP A 30 -17.99 -9.67 -3.29
CA ASP A 30 -17.25 -10.15 -4.46
C ASP A 30 -15.92 -9.41 -4.62
N GLN A 31 -15.93 -8.09 -4.40
CA GLN A 31 -14.77 -7.22 -4.49
C GLN A 31 -14.78 -6.22 -3.33
N ILE A 32 -13.58 -5.86 -2.87
CA ILE A 32 -13.37 -4.86 -1.82
C ILE A 32 -12.32 -3.86 -2.30
N GLY A 33 -12.63 -2.57 -2.15
CA GLY A 33 -11.67 -1.47 -2.28
C GLY A 33 -11.29 -0.94 -0.89
N ILE A 34 -10.00 -0.87 -0.62
CA ILE A 34 -9.46 -0.32 0.63
C ILE A 34 -8.62 0.91 0.25
N ILE A 35 -8.92 2.05 0.86
CA ILE A 35 -8.19 3.29 0.60
C ILE A 35 -7.73 3.93 1.91
N ASP A 36 -6.61 4.64 1.86
CA ASP A 36 -6.13 5.43 2.99
C ASP A 36 -7.08 6.62 3.25
N ALA A 37 -7.18 7.03 4.50
CA ALA A 37 -8.08 8.10 4.92
C ALA A 37 -7.68 9.48 4.37
N ASP A 38 -6.47 9.61 3.82
CA ASP A 38 -5.93 10.81 3.18
C ASP A 38 -5.97 10.73 1.65
N ILE A 39 -6.89 9.92 1.10
CA ILE A 39 -7.19 9.88 -0.34
C ILE A 39 -8.46 10.67 -0.65
N TYR A 40 -8.34 11.56 -1.62
CA TYR A 40 -9.48 12.23 -2.25
C TYR A 40 -9.87 11.53 -3.54
N ILE A 41 -11.13 11.14 -3.65
CA ILE A 41 -11.73 10.58 -4.86
C ILE A 41 -12.38 11.72 -5.64
N ARG A 42 -11.94 11.96 -6.88
CA ARG A 42 -12.58 12.97 -7.72
C ARG A 42 -14.03 12.59 -8.03
N PRO A 43 -14.95 13.56 -8.07
CA PRO A 43 -16.37 13.28 -8.32
C PRO A 43 -16.67 12.66 -9.71
N ASP A 44 -15.77 12.88 -10.67
CA ASP A 44 -15.85 12.35 -12.04
C ASP A 44 -15.02 11.09 -12.24
N ALA A 45 -14.43 10.53 -11.18
CA ALA A 45 -13.69 9.28 -11.26
C ALA A 45 -14.60 8.16 -11.79
N PRO A 46 -14.14 7.36 -12.75
CA PRO A 46 -14.89 6.18 -13.19
C PRO A 46 -14.95 5.15 -12.06
N ASN A 47 -15.76 4.11 -12.26
CA ASN A 47 -15.81 3.02 -11.29
C ASN A 47 -14.54 2.16 -11.41
N ILE A 48 -13.70 2.19 -10.38
CA ILE A 48 -12.41 1.47 -10.36
C ILE A 48 -12.58 -0.05 -10.52
N PHE A 49 -13.70 -0.61 -10.07
CA PHE A 49 -13.97 -2.04 -10.15
C PHE A 49 -14.20 -2.52 -11.58
N ASP A 50 -14.60 -1.63 -12.50
CA ASP A 50 -14.78 -1.96 -13.92
C ASP A 50 -13.42 -2.20 -14.63
N GLU A 51 -12.32 -1.70 -14.07
CA GLU A 51 -10.96 -1.92 -14.57
C GLU A 51 -10.24 -3.08 -13.87
N PHE A 52 -10.84 -3.65 -12.82
CA PHE A 52 -10.23 -4.73 -12.05
C PHE A 52 -10.57 -6.09 -12.65
N SER A 53 -9.54 -6.82 -13.07
CA SER A 53 -9.70 -8.11 -13.76
C SER A 53 -10.24 -9.20 -12.85
N ASP A 54 -11.15 -10.01 -13.39
CA ASP A 54 -11.68 -11.18 -12.70
C ASP A 54 -10.60 -12.23 -12.37
N ASP A 55 -9.49 -12.26 -13.12
CA ASP A 55 -8.37 -13.21 -12.91
C ASP A 55 -7.40 -12.74 -11.81
N ALA A 56 -7.44 -11.47 -11.42
CA ALA A 56 -6.58 -10.96 -10.37
C ALA A 56 -7.16 -11.31 -8.99
N ALA A 57 -6.27 -11.41 -8.00
CA ALA A 57 -6.66 -11.52 -6.59
C ALA A 57 -6.45 -10.20 -5.85
N PHE A 58 -5.46 -9.42 -6.30
CA PHE A 58 -5.03 -8.18 -5.66
C PHE A 58 -4.76 -7.12 -6.73
N GLY A 59 -5.19 -5.89 -6.49
CA GLY A 59 -4.92 -4.73 -7.34
C GLY A 59 -4.27 -3.61 -6.56
N ALA A 60 -3.17 -3.05 -7.07
CA ALA A 60 -2.51 -1.89 -6.49
C ALA A 60 -1.65 -1.16 -7.52
N VAL A 61 -1.29 0.08 -7.23
CA VAL A 61 -0.45 0.91 -8.10
C VAL A 61 1.02 0.72 -7.76
N VAL A 62 1.83 0.39 -8.76
CA VAL A 62 3.30 0.35 -8.62
C VAL A 62 3.83 1.77 -8.51
N GLU A 63 4.50 2.09 -7.41
CA GLU A 63 4.87 3.47 -7.10
C GLU A 63 5.86 4.07 -8.10
N ARG A 64 6.85 3.30 -8.55
CA ARG A 64 7.85 3.77 -9.52
C ARG A 64 7.31 3.92 -10.96
N ASP A 65 6.12 3.37 -11.25
CA ASP A 65 5.48 3.48 -12.57
C ASP A 65 4.64 4.78 -12.71
N MET A 66 4.54 5.56 -11.63
CA MET A 66 3.90 6.88 -11.67
C MET A 66 4.81 7.91 -12.37
N PRO A 67 4.24 8.96 -13.00
CA PRO A 67 5.01 10.10 -13.46
C PRO A 67 5.45 10.95 -12.26
N ILE A 68 6.59 10.59 -11.64
CA ILE A 68 7.09 11.19 -10.41
C ILE A 68 8.00 12.39 -10.67
N GLU A 69 8.01 13.32 -9.72
CA GLU A 69 8.92 14.46 -9.68
C GLU A 69 10.37 14.02 -9.42
N GLU A 70 11.34 14.68 -10.05
CA GLU A 70 12.77 14.36 -9.93
C GLU A 70 13.26 14.28 -8.47
N TRP A 71 12.78 15.18 -7.61
CA TRP A 71 13.16 15.18 -6.19
C TRP A 71 12.69 13.90 -5.47
N TYR A 72 11.60 13.27 -5.95
CA TYR A 72 11.05 12.07 -5.35
C TYR A 72 11.77 10.79 -5.81
N GLU A 73 12.37 10.79 -6.98
CA GLU A 73 13.11 9.63 -7.51
C GLU A 73 14.15 9.11 -6.52
N LYS A 74 14.97 9.99 -5.94
CA LYS A 74 15.96 9.59 -4.93
C LYS A 74 15.31 9.01 -3.67
N LYS A 75 14.15 9.54 -3.29
CA LYS A 75 13.43 9.06 -2.11
C LYS A 75 12.87 7.67 -2.32
N ILE A 76 12.24 7.41 -3.48
CA ILE A 76 11.69 6.09 -3.82
C ILE A 76 12.79 5.04 -3.93
N VAL A 77 13.91 5.37 -4.57
CA VAL A 77 15.09 4.48 -4.66
C VAL A 77 15.58 4.10 -3.26
N ASN A 78 15.88 5.09 -2.42
CA ASN A 78 16.37 4.83 -1.06
C ASN A 78 15.39 4.02 -0.22
N TYR A 79 14.10 4.34 -0.29
CA TYR A 79 13.06 3.62 0.42
C TYR A 79 12.98 2.16 -0.05
N SER A 80 12.99 1.93 -1.36
CA SER A 80 12.88 0.59 -1.92
C SER A 80 14.06 -0.29 -1.50
N TYR A 81 15.28 0.21 -1.56
CA TYR A 81 16.46 -0.52 -1.08
C TYR A 81 16.37 -0.81 0.42
N MET A 82 16.02 0.20 1.23
CA MET A 82 15.88 0.04 2.66
C MET A 82 14.88 -1.06 3.04
N GLN A 83 13.76 -1.16 2.33
CA GLN A 83 12.68 -2.09 2.66
C GLN A 83 12.86 -3.47 2.02
N TYR A 84 13.32 -3.54 0.77
CA TYR A 84 13.20 -4.75 -0.05
C TYR A 84 14.51 -5.44 -0.40
N GLU A 85 15.68 -4.76 -0.32
CA GLU A 85 16.97 -5.34 -0.68
C GLU A 85 17.25 -6.66 0.06
N ARG A 86 17.05 -6.67 1.38
CA ARG A 86 17.28 -7.87 2.19
C ARG A 86 16.27 -8.97 1.96
N LEU A 87 15.10 -8.67 1.39
CA LEU A 87 14.07 -9.66 1.09
C LEU A 87 14.46 -10.50 -0.14
N HIS A 88 15.36 -10.02 -0.98
CA HIS A 88 15.95 -10.79 -2.05
C HIS A 88 16.66 -12.05 -1.51
N ASP A 89 17.25 -11.97 -0.34
CA ASP A 89 17.97 -13.07 0.30
C ASP A 89 17.02 -14.10 0.96
N PHE A 90 15.73 -13.77 1.08
CA PHE A 90 14.70 -14.62 1.66
C PHE A 90 14.03 -15.52 0.61
N GLY A 91 14.71 -16.59 0.19
CA GLY A 91 14.06 -17.70 -0.50
C GLY A 91 13.62 -17.43 -1.94
N GLY A 92 14.35 -16.60 -2.70
CA GLY A 92 14.11 -16.38 -4.13
C GLY A 92 12.98 -15.40 -4.44
N ILE A 93 12.67 -14.50 -3.52
CA ILE A 93 11.75 -13.39 -3.78
C ILE A 93 12.45 -12.33 -4.61
N ASN A 94 11.95 -12.05 -5.82
CA ASN A 94 12.47 -11.02 -6.70
C ASN A 94 11.54 -9.81 -6.73
N PHE A 95 12.09 -8.63 -6.46
CA PHE A 95 11.41 -7.33 -6.53
C PHE A 95 11.81 -6.51 -7.78
N ASP A 96 12.38 -7.15 -8.79
CA ASP A 96 12.67 -6.58 -10.11
C ASP A 96 13.30 -5.17 -10.07
N PRO A 97 14.58 -5.02 -9.64
CA PRO A 97 15.21 -3.72 -9.51
C PRO A 97 15.48 -3.07 -10.87
N ASN A 98 15.32 -1.74 -10.94
CA ASN A 98 15.73 -0.89 -12.05
C ASN A 98 16.38 0.41 -11.51
N GLU A 99 16.53 1.43 -12.35
CA GLU A 99 17.09 2.74 -11.96
C GLU A 99 16.29 3.45 -10.87
N LEU A 100 14.98 3.16 -10.74
CA LEU A 100 14.10 3.65 -9.68
C LEU A 100 13.99 2.69 -8.48
N GLY A 101 14.93 1.76 -8.34
CA GLY A 101 15.01 0.82 -7.24
C GLY A 101 14.11 -0.41 -7.40
N TYR A 102 13.83 -1.08 -6.30
CA TYR A 102 12.98 -2.27 -6.28
C TYR A 102 11.53 -1.93 -6.57
N GLU A 103 10.85 -2.84 -7.33
CA GLU A 103 9.42 -2.71 -7.60
C GLU A 103 8.59 -2.99 -6.35
N PHE A 104 7.74 -2.04 -5.99
CA PHE A 104 6.73 -2.24 -4.95
C PHE A 104 5.46 -1.47 -5.26
N CYS A 105 4.34 -1.96 -4.76
CA CYS A 105 3.07 -1.28 -4.84
C CYS A 105 2.89 -0.32 -3.66
N ASN A 106 2.37 0.87 -3.93
CA ASN A 106 1.87 1.75 -2.89
C ASN A 106 0.52 1.21 -2.37
N MET A 107 0.40 1.08 -1.06
CA MET A 107 -0.78 0.47 -0.41
C MET A 107 -1.81 1.51 0.04
N GLY A 108 -1.73 2.74 -0.44
CA GLY A 108 -2.79 3.74 -0.21
C GLY A 108 -4.12 3.37 -0.87
N MET A 109 -4.07 2.62 -1.98
CA MET A 109 -5.23 2.07 -2.66
C MET A 109 -5.01 0.59 -2.96
N ILE A 110 -5.93 -0.26 -2.50
CA ILE A 110 -5.91 -1.71 -2.68
C ILE A 110 -7.26 -2.16 -3.20
N LEU A 111 -7.25 -3.06 -4.19
CA LEU A 111 -8.44 -3.80 -4.62
C LEU A 111 -8.24 -5.28 -4.33
N LEU A 112 -9.31 -5.93 -3.90
CA LEU A 112 -9.36 -7.37 -3.69
C LEU A 112 -10.49 -7.97 -4.52
N ASN A 113 -10.19 -9.01 -5.30
CA ASN A 113 -11.21 -9.98 -5.72
C ASN A 113 -11.29 -11.03 -4.62
N CYS A 114 -12.39 -11.01 -3.89
CA CYS A 114 -12.50 -11.78 -2.64
C CYS A 114 -12.38 -13.29 -2.88
N GLN A 115 -12.98 -13.82 -3.94
CA GLN A 115 -12.92 -15.23 -4.29
C GLN A 115 -11.47 -15.67 -4.59
N ASN A 116 -10.73 -14.87 -5.35
CA ASN A 116 -9.35 -15.17 -5.73
C ASN A 116 -8.36 -14.91 -4.60
N PHE A 117 -8.65 -13.96 -3.72
CA PHE A 117 -7.77 -13.57 -2.60
C PHE A 117 -7.92 -14.49 -1.39
N LYS A 118 -9.14 -14.94 -1.08
CA LYS A 118 -9.46 -15.78 0.09
C LYS A 118 -8.54 -16.99 0.29
N PRO A 119 -8.13 -17.77 -0.74
CA PRO A 119 -7.22 -18.91 -0.57
C PRO A 119 -5.90 -18.54 0.10
N TYR A 120 -5.40 -17.33 -0.13
CA TYR A 120 -4.14 -16.84 0.44
C TYR A 120 -4.24 -16.46 1.92
N LEU A 121 -5.45 -16.22 2.42
CA LEU A 121 -5.72 -16.01 3.85
C LEU A 121 -5.69 -17.32 4.65
N GLN A 122 -5.85 -18.48 4.00
CA GLN A 122 -5.77 -19.81 4.62
C GLN A 122 -6.79 -19.97 5.77
N GLY A 123 -7.95 -19.32 5.70
CA GLY A 123 -8.97 -19.32 6.76
C GLY A 123 -8.61 -18.53 8.01
N GLN A 124 -7.54 -17.77 7.96
CA GLN A 124 -7.08 -16.95 9.10
C GLN A 124 -7.90 -15.67 9.23
N THR A 125 -8.12 -15.26 10.47
CA THR A 125 -8.58 -13.91 10.79
C THR A 125 -7.52 -12.88 10.43
N PRO A 126 -7.87 -11.58 10.28
CA PRO A 126 -6.88 -10.51 10.04
C PRO A 126 -5.74 -10.50 11.07
N LYS A 127 -6.07 -10.75 12.34
CA LYS A 127 -5.07 -10.84 13.41
C LYS A 127 -4.11 -12.02 13.22
N GLU A 128 -4.63 -13.20 12.90
CA GLU A 128 -3.81 -14.39 12.66
C GLU A 128 -2.95 -14.23 11.42
N PHE A 129 -3.47 -13.55 10.38
CA PHE A 129 -2.70 -13.18 9.20
C PHE A 129 -1.47 -12.33 9.58
N LEU A 130 -1.66 -11.27 10.36
CA LEU A 130 -0.56 -10.40 10.83
C LEU A 130 0.41 -11.13 11.77
N MET A 131 -0.03 -12.18 12.46
CA MET A 131 0.78 -12.99 13.37
C MET A 131 1.61 -14.07 12.67
N ARG A 132 1.54 -14.19 11.36
CA ARG A 132 2.41 -15.14 10.63
C ARG A 132 3.88 -14.91 10.99
N SER A 133 4.60 -15.98 11.25
CA SER A 133 5.99 -15.91 11.69
C SER A 133 6.91 -15.13 10.74
N GLU A 134 6.62 -15.19 9.45
CA GLU A 134 7.37 -14.47 8.41
C GLU A 134 7.12 -12.97 8.38
N PHE A 135 6.06 -12.49 9.01
CA PHE A 135 5.76 -11.04 9.11
C PHE A 135 6.31 -10.41 10.39
N LYS A 136 6.76 -11.25 11.32
CA LYS A 136 7.16 -10.81 12.66
C LYS A 136 8.17 -9.66 12.64
N ASP A 137 9.20 -9.76 11.82
CA ASP A 137 10.25 -8.73 11.78
C ASP A 137 9.74 -7.39 11.23
N PHE A 138 8.77 -7.43 10.30
CA PHE A 138 8.13 -6.20 9.78
C PHE A 138 7.24 -5.57 10.84
N VAL A 139 6.37 -6.37 11.45
CA VAL A 139 5.42 -5.91 12.47
C VAL A 139 6.17 -5.42 13.71
N ASP A 140 7.23 -6.09 14.14
CA ASP A 140 8.05 -5.70 15.27
C ASP A 140 9.04 -4.57 14.95
N GLY A 141 9.27 -4.29 13.68
CA GLY A 141 10.18 -3.24 13.24
C GLY A 141 11.65 -3.54 13.57
N VAL A 142 12.11 -4.76 13.27
CA VAL A 142 13.47 -5.22 13.57
C VAL A 142 14.47 -4.70 12.53
N GLY A 143 15.56 -4.11 12.99
CA GLY A 143 16.67 -3.67 12.13
C GLY A 143 16.23 -2.67 11.06
N THR A 144 16.43 -3.00 9.79
CA THR A 144 16.07 -2.15 8.65
C THR A 144 14.56 -1.90 8.54
N TRP A 145 13.75 -2.77 9.11
CA TRP A 145 12.28 -2.66 9.08
C TRP A 145 11.70 -1.82 10.23
N LYS A 146 12.53 -1.07 10.94
CA LYS A 146 12.07 -0.10 11.95
C LYS A 146 10.97 0.85 11.43
N TRP A 147 11.03 1.17 10.15
CA TRP A 147 10.07 2.05 9.46
C TRP A 147 9.14 1.28 8.52
N SER A 148 9.10 -0.05 8.62
CA SER A 148 8.18 -0.88 7.87
C SER A 148 6.73 -0.57 8.25
N THR A 149 5.88 -0.64 7.25
CA THR A 149 4.42 -0.45 7.34
C THR A 149 3.72 -1.68 6.77
N ASP A 150 2.39 -1.64 6.73
CA ASP A 150 1.55 -2.53 5.94
C ASP A 150 2.07 -2.70 4.50
N GLN A 151 2.54 -1.61 3.90
CA GLN A 151 3.09 -1.62 2.53
C GLN A 151 4.24 -2.61 2.35
N THR A 152 5.20 -2.66 3.26
CA THR A 152 6.32 -3.63 3.18
C THR A 152 5.82 -5.05 3.35
N LEU A 153 4.94 -5.29 4.33
CA LEU A 153 4.36 -6.59 4.62
C LEU A 153 3.56 -7.12 3.44
N LEU A 154 2.63 -6.32 2.88
CA LEU A 154 1.77 -6.74 1.79
C LEU A 154 2.55 -6.98 0.48
N ASN A 155 3.53 -6.13 0.15
CA ASN A 155 4.41 -6.38 -1.01
C ASN A 155 5.20 -7.69 -0.85
N PHE A 156 5.75 -7.95 0.34
CA PHE A 156 6.40 -9.22 0.63
C PHE A 156 5.41 -10.39 0.48
N PHE A 157 4.22 -10.29 1.05
CA PHE A 157 3.18 -11.31 0.96
C PHE A 157 2.81 -11.62 -0.49
N ILE A 158 2.51 -10.59 -1.29
CA ILE A 158 2.15 -10.74 -2.70
C ILE A 158 3.23 -11.50 -3.47
N LYS A 159 4.49 -11.11 -3.33
CA LYS A 159 5.62 -11.73 -4.03
C LYS A 159 5.88 -13.15 -3.52
N LYS A 160 5.90 -13.37 -2.19
CA LYS A 160 6.18 -14.66 -1.57
C LYS A 160 5.16 -15.73 -1.96
N TYR A 161 3.89 -15.39 -1.89
CA TYR A 161 2.80 -16.32 -2.17
C TYR A 161 2.35 -16.31 -3.63
N ARG A 162 3.00 -15.49 -4.49
CA ARG A 162 2.64 -15.33 -5.90
C ARG A 162 1.17 -15.02 -6.08
N VAL A 163 0.66 -14.10 -5.25
CA VAL A 163 -0.72 -13.63 -5.33
C VAL A 163 -0.91 -12.98 -6.71
N PRO A 164 -1.94 -13.37 -7.48
CA PRO A 164 -2.22 -12.75 -8.77
C PRO A 164 -2.46 -11.25 -8.61
N LEU A 165 -1.46 -10.46 -9.01
CA LEU A 165 -1.46 -9.00 -8.87
C LEU A 165 -1.79 -8.35 -10.19
N GLN A 166 -2.82 -7.51 -10.22
CA GLN A 166 -3.02 -6.52 -11.26
C GLN A 166 -2.34 -5.22 -10.87
N LYS A 167 -1.38 -4.79 -11.69
CA LYS A 167 -0.81 -3.45 -11.59
C LYS A 167 -1.82 -2.45 -12.14
N MET A 168 -2.45 -1.70 -11.24
CA MET A 168 -3.43 -0.69 -11.61
C MET A 168 -2.74 0.54 -12.21
N HIS A 169 -3.45 1.24 -13.08
CA HIS A 169 -2.93 2.47 -13.67
C HIS A 169 -2.66 3.52 -12.57
N TRP A 170 -1.56 4.27 -12.69
CA TRP A 170 -1.12 5.24 -11.67
C TRP A 170 -2.16 6.32 -11.33
N LYS A 171 -3.12 6.60 -12.20
CA LYS A 171 -4.21 7.56 -11.94
C LYS A 171 -5.09 7.18 -10.76
N TRP A 172 -5.07 5.91 -10.35
CA TRP A 172 -5.84 5.39 -9.23
C TRP A 172 -5.19 5.60 -7.85
N ASN A 173 -3.97 6.14 -7.81
CA ASN A 173 -3.30 6.46 -6.54
C ASN A 173 -2.21 7.51 -6.78
N GLY A 174 -2.60 8.69 -7.28
CA GLY A 174 -1.67 9.78 -7.56
C GLY A 174 -1.16 10.42 -6.27
N LEU A 175 0.14 10.36 -6.03
CA LEU A 175 0.77 10.96 -4.86
C LEU A 175 0.84 12.48 -5.03
N PHE A 176 0.00 13.23 -4.33
CA PHE A 176 -0.19 14.68 -4.50
C PHE A 176 1.12 15.47 -4.58
N THR A 177 2.07 15.17 -3.68
CA THR A 177 3.33 15.90 -3.59
C THR A 177 4.43 15.42 -4.54
N ALA A 178 4.25 14.25 -5.14
CA ALA A 178 5.30 13.57 -5.89
C ALA A 178 4.95 13.27 -7.36
N ASN A 179 3.68 13.31 -7.72
CA ASN A 179 3.22 13.06 -9.09
C ASN A 179 3.14 14.36 -9.89
N ASN A 180 3.86 14.45 -11.02
CA ASN A 180 3.88 15.65 -11.86
C ASN A 180 2.69 15.76 -12.84
N LYS A 181 1.73 14.83 -12.75
CA LYS A 181 0.48 14.81 -13.52
C LYS A 181 -0.74 14.60 -12.61
N ILE A 182 -0.72 15.22 -11.45
CA ILE A 182 -1.76 15.03 -10.43
C ILE A 182 -3.17 15.39 -10.94
N ASP A 183 -3.28 16.33 -11.85
CA ASP A 183 -4.55 16.75 -12.47
C ASP A 183 -5.21 15.65 -13.31
N GLU A 184 -4.44 14.65 -13.74
CA GLU A 184 -4.96 13.50 -14.47
C GLU A 184 -5.43 12.36 -13.56
N CYS A 185 -5.18 12.44 -12.23
CA CYS A 185 -5.50 11.39 -11.31
C CYS A 185 -6.99 11.34 -10.97
N HIS A 186 -7.52 10.12 -10.84
CA HIS A 186 -8.86 9.85 -10.32
C HIS A 186 -8.89 9.87 -8.79
N PHE A 187 -7.86 9.28 -8.18
CA PHE A 187 -7.64 9.27 -6.74
C PHE A 187 -6.36 10.04 -6.42
N ILE A 188 -6.44 10.98 -5.49
CA ILE A 188 -5.33 11.85 -5.08
C ILE A 188 -4.99 11.53 -3.64
N HIS A 189 -3.77 11.05 -3.41
CA HIS A 189 -3.26 10.63 -2.12
C HIS A 189 -2.41 11.75 -1.51
N PHE A 190 -2.89 12.37 -0.44
CA PHE A 190 -2.23 13.45 0.29
C PHE A 190 -1.19 12.91 1.28
N PHE A 191 -0.18 12.25 0.76
CA PHE A 191 0.89 11.70 1.58
C PHE A 191 2.07 12.68 1.72
N LEU A 192 3.05 12.38 2.61
CA LEU A 192 4.16 13.27 2.97
C LEU A 192 3.69 14.58 3.57
N LYS A 193 3.10 14.48 4.75
CA LYS A 193 2.53 15.57 5.51
C LYS A 193 3.41 16.83 5.58
N ASP A 194 4.74 16.66 5.69
CA ASP A 194 5.73 17.74 5.70
C ASP A 194 5.86 18.50 4.37
N LYS A 195 5.28 17.98 3.30
CA LYS A 195 5.27 18.60 1.97
C LYS A 195 3.92 19.20 1.60
N LEU A 196 2.89 18.96 2.39
CA LEU A 196 1.55 19.51 2.16
C LEU A 196 1.47 20.97 2.64
N PRO A 197 0.64 21.82 2.03
CA PRO A 197 0.31 23.14 2.55
C PRO A 197 -0.14 23.04 4.02
N ASN A 198 0.44 23.84 4.88
CA ASN A 198 0.18 23.83 6.33
C ASN A 198 0.22 22.42 6.97
N GLY A 199 1.06 21.51 6.41
CA GLY A 199 1.16 20.12 6.91
C GLY A 199 -0.12 19.30 6.72
N GLY A 200 -1.00 19.70 5.78
CA GLY A 200 -2.27 19.04 5.51
C GLY A 200 -3.31 19.17 6.62
N GLU A 201 -3.16 20.13 7.53
CA GLU A 201 -4.10 20.33 8.67
C GLU A 201 -5.39 21.01 8.24
N ASN A 202 -5.38 21.74 7.12
CA ASN A 202 -6.53 22.41 6.55
C ASN A 202 -7.05 21.65 5.34
N VAL A 203 -8.07 20.82 5.52
CA VAL A 203 -8.68 20.02 4.45
C VAL A 203 -9.32 20.90 3.37
N ASP A 204 -9.94 22.01 3.75
CA ASP A 204 -10.58 22.92 2.79
C ASP A 204 -9.54 23.53 1.84
N GLU A 205 -8.37 23.89 2.35
CA GLU A 205 -7.25 24.39 1.52
C GLU A 205 -6.77 23.31 0.53
N LEU A 206 -6.64 22.07 0.98
CA LEU A 206 -6.27 20.96 0.09
C LEU A 206 -7.33 20.73 -0.98
N MET A 207 -8.62 20.83 -0.63
CA MET A 207 -9.72 20.66 -1.58
C MET A 207 -9.77 21.80 -2.62
N GLU A 208 -9.39 23.03 -2.27
CA GLU A 208 -9.31 24.13 -3.25
C GLU A 208 -8.21 23.90 -4.30
N ILE A 209 -7.13 23.21 -3.93
CA ILE A 209 -6.01 22.95 -4.85
C ILE A 209 -6.36 21.87 -5.88
N VAL A 210 -7.20 20.90 -5.51
CA VAL A 210 -7.50 19.71 -6.35
C VAL A 210 -8.83 19.78 -7.10
N LYS A 211 -9.59 20.86 -6.93
CA LYS A 211 -10.80 21.17 -7.71
C LYS A 211 -10.42 21.64 -9.09
#